data_5f7b6de3eacc0ecde9811d2a630e80a1
#
_entry.id   5f7b6de3eacc0ecde9811d2a630e80a1
#
_cell.length_a   1.000
_cell.length_b   1.000
_cell.length_c   1.000
_cell.angle_alpha   90.00
_cell.angle_beta   90.00
_cell.angle_gamma   90.00
#
_symmetry.space_group_name_H-M   'P 1'
#
loop_
_entity.id
_entity.type
_entity.pdbx_description
1 polymer ?
#
loop_
_entity_poly.entity_id
_entity_poly.type
_entity_poly.pdbx_seq_one_letter_code
_entity_poly.pdbx_strand_id
1 'polypeptide(L)'
;MSTLLAGARAVVTCRGPARARRGRELAQLEVLRDAAVLIDGDRIAAVGPLRELRAAQSAIRNPQSAIEEVEVSGVLYPGFIDCHTHAVFGAPRLDDHERRALGVTYQAIAAAGGGILDSVRDVRARSEDELVAVTRARLAVLLAHGATTIEIKSGYGLDVESERKQLRVVRRLGAEAGAALVPTFLGAHEVPPEHRDRRGEYVRLVCAEMIPAVARDGLARFCDVFCEPGVFSVPEARAILSAARAAGLGLKLHADELEGSGGAELAAELGAVSADHLAGISDAGIRALAGSATVAVLLPATMAFLGKPRQAPARRLIDAGAAVALATDFNPGSSPTLSLPYVMSLGVSQLGLRHAEALLAVTVNAAAALELAGERGQLAPGFAADVVACDVADWREPAYWVGANLVTAVWTAGLPCRRWAAPLSLPVHVETREAQGARQDPRGQGPEGRG
;
A
#
# COMPACT_ATOMS: atom_id res chain seq x y z
N MET A 1 24.09 -5.62 16.98
CA MET A 1 24.68 -4.28 17.15
C MET A 1 23.57 -3.39 17.68
N SER A 2 23.81 -2.67 18.76
CA SER A 2 22.79 -1.83 19.36
C SER A 2 22.98 -0.38 18.91
N THR A 3 21.89 0.32 18.60
CA THR A 3 21.92 1.71 18.14
C THR A 3 20.98 2.55 19.02
N LEU A 4 21.46 3.69 19.52
CA LEU A 4 20.68 4.67 20.24
C LEU A 4 20.39 5.87 19.33
N LEU A 5 19.13 6.05 18.93
CA LEU A 5 18.68 7.22 18.20
C LEU A 5 18.38 8.34 19.21
N ALA A 6 19.23 9.36 19.26
CA ALA A 6 19.22 10.43 20.25
C ALA A 6 19.05 11.81 19.59
N GLY A 7 18.79 12.84 20.39
CA GLY A 7 18.69 14.22 19.91
C GLY A 7 17.33 14.63 19.34
N ALA A 8 16.41 13.68 19.15
CA ALA A 8 15.08 13.98 18.63
C ALA A 8 14.31 14.92 19.56
N ARG A 9 13.66 15.94 19.00
CA ARG A 9 12.77 16.87 19.71
C ARG A 9 11.59 16.15 20.35
N ALA A 10 11.08 15.11 19.68
CA ALA A 10 10.01 14.26 20.19
C ALA A 10 10.06 12.86 19.56
N VAL A 11 9.53 11.88 20.29
CA VAL A 11 9.29 10.52 19.83
C VAL A 11 7.79 10.26 19.89
N VAL A 12 7.17 10.02 18.75
CA VAL A 12 5.77 9.60 18.66
C VAL A 12 5.74 8.07 18.70
N THR A 13 5.27 7.51 19.79
CA THR A 13 5.42 6.06 20.02
C THR A 13 4.34 5.21 19.38
N CYS A 14 3.14 5.74 19.21
CA CYS A 14 1.93 4.99 18.83
C CYS A 14 1.65 3.78 19.74
N ARG A 15 2.22 3.71 20.97
CA ARG A 15 2.08 2.59 21.90
C ARG A 15 0.64 2.33 22.31
N GLY A 16 0.32 1.06 22.52
CA GLY A 16 -0.94 0.58 23.06
C GLY A 16 -1.23 -0.88 22.70
N PRO A 17 -2.50 -1.32 22.68
CA PRO A 17 -2.84 -2.71 22.41
C PRO A 17 -2.34 -3.18 21.03
N ALA A 18 -1.90 -4.44 20.97
CA ALA A 18 -1.42 -5.11 19.75
C ALA A 18 -2.60 -5.52 18.84
N ARG A 19 -3.46 -4.58 18.51
CA ARG A 19 -4.64 -4.71 17.64
C ARG A 19 -5.00 -3.38 16.99
N ALA A 20 -5.90 -3.39 16.04
CA ALA A 20 -6.48 -2.16 15.49
C ALA A 20 -7.14 -1.29 16.58
N ARG A 21 -6.92 0.02 16.52
CA ARG A 21 -7.58 1.03 17.35
C ARG A 21 -8.93 1.38 16.74
N ARG A 22 -9.95 1.52 17.60
CA ARG A 22 -11.34 1.70 17.18
C ARG A 22 -11.97 2.92 17.83
N GLY A 23 -12.86 3.58 17.12
CA GLY A 23 -13.58 4.71 17.68
C GLY A 23 -12.63 5.73 18.30
N ARG A 24 -12.86 6.09 19.55
CA ARG A 24 -12.06 7.11 20.28
C ARG A 24 -10.62 6.69 20.53
N GLU A 25 -10.30 5.40 20.54
CA GLU A 25 -8.92 4.91 20.70
C GLU A 25 -8.02 5.39 19.56
N LEU A 26 -8.58 5.59 18.35
CA LEU A 26 -7.81 6.03 17.18
C LEU A 26 -7.25 7.45 17.35
N ALA A 27 -7.75 8.24 18.30
CA ALA A 27 -7.22 9.57 18.61
C ALA A 27 -6.21 9.58 19.78
N GLN A 28 -5.94 8.42 20.39
CA GLN A 28 -5.04 8.32 21.55
C GLN A 28 -3.59 8.14 21.07
N LEU A 29 -2.81 9.20 21.18
CA LEU A 29 -1.42 9.24 20.74
C LEU A 29 -0.51 9.64 21.88
N GLU A 30 0.58 8.91 22.08
CA GLU A 30 1.64 9.27 23.03
C GLU A 30 2.78 9.95 22.28
N VAL A 31 3.18 11.11 22.78
CA VAL A 31 4.31 11.91 22.28
C VAL A 31 5.24 12.20 23.44
N LEU A 32 6.45 11.65 23.40
CA LEU A 32 7.48 11.83 24.42
C LEU A 32 8.44 12.95 23.97
N ARG A 33 8.73 13.88 24.85
CA ARG A 33 9.76 14.91 24.62
C ARG A 33 11.07 14.50 25.27
N ASP A 34 12.21 15.01 24.77
CA ASP A 34 13.55 14.68 25.30
C ASP A 34 13.77 13.15 25.44
N ALA A 35 13.24 12.40 24.48
CA ALA A 35 13.25 10.95 24.46
C ALA A 35 14.12 10.42 23.33
N ALA A 36 14.50 9.15 23.45
CA ALA A 36 15.30 8.44 22.48
C ALA A 36 14.73 7.03 22.23
N VAL A 37 15.20 6.39 21.17
CA VAL A 37 14.87 5.01 20.82
C VAL A 37 16.14 4.18 20.86
N LEU A 38 16.16 3.15 21.69
CA LEU A 38 17.22 2.15 21.73
C LEU A 38 16.80 0.94 20.88
N ILE A 39 17.61 0.63 19.90
CA ILE A 39 17.47 -0.51 19.02
C ILE A 39 18.50 -1.57 19.42
N ASP A 40 18.09 -2.83 19.42
CA ASP A 40 18.99 -3.97 19.56
C ASP A 40 18.69 -5.01 18.47
N GLY A 41 19.66 -5.20 17.56
CA GLY A 41 19.43 -5.99 16.36
C GLY A 41 18.29 -5.45 15.52
N ASP A 42 17.27 -6.26 15.27
CA ASP A 42 16.09 -5.92 14.46
C ASP A 42 14.88 -5.43 15.28
N ARG A 43 15.05 -5.24 16.59
CA ARG A 43 13.96 -4.92 17.52
C ARG A 43 14.22 -3.62 18.29
N ILE A 44 13.11 -2.96 18.65
CA ILE A 44 13.13 -1.87 19.62
C ILE A 44 13.39 -2.50 21.00
N ALA A 45 14.47 -2.10 21.66
CA ALA A 45 14.81 -2.53 23.01
C ALA A 45 14.13 -1.64 24.06
N ALA A 46 14.16 -0.33 23.89
CA ALA A 46 13.53 0.62 24.79
C ALA A 46 13.20 1.94 24.09
N VAL A 47 12.20 2.65 24.64
CA VAL A 47 11.85 4.03 24.26
C VAL A 47 11.53 4.80 25.54
N GLY A 48 12.19 5.96 25.72
CA GLY A 48 11.99 6.75 26.93
C GLY A 48 12.94 7.94 27.02
N PRO A 49 13.00 8.62 28.17
CA PRO A 49 13.88 9.75 28.40
C PRO A 49 15.34 9.40 28.10
N LEU A 50 16.01 10.23 27.30
CA LEU A 50 17.40 9.98 26.86
C LEU A 50 18.35 9.73 28.04
N ARG A 51 18.21 10.52 29.11
CA ARG A 51 19.03 10.37 30.35
C ARG A 51 18.89 8.98 30.98
N GLU A 52 17.68 8.41 30.97
CA GLU A 52 17.42 7.10 31.58
C GLU A 52 18.00 5.97 30.72
N LEU A 53 17.87 6.08 29.40
CA LEU A 53 18.43 5.12 28.46
C LEU A 53 19.96 5.12 28.51
N ARG A 54 20.62 6.29 28.62
CA ARG A 54 22.07 6.40 28.81
C ARG A 54 22.52 5.85 30.18
N ALA A 55 21.75 6.06 31.24
CA ALA A 55 22.05 5.51 32.56
C ALA A 55 21.95 3.98 32.59
N ALA A 56 20.89 3.43 31.99
CA ALA A 56 20.73 1.97 31.85
C ALA A 56 21.86 1.36 31.01
N GLN A 57 22.27 2.02 29.94
CA GLN A 57 23.41 1.65 29.11
C GLN A 57 24.72 1.59 29.90
N SER A 58 24.97 2.58 30.75
CA SER A 58 26.18 2.63 31.60
C SER A 58 26.21 1.54 32.66
N ALA A 59 25.03 1.04 33.07
CA ALA A 59 24.90 -0.06 34.05
C ALA A 59 25.14 -1.45 33.42
N ILE A 60 24.93 -1.59 32.11
CA ILE A 60 25.23 -2.82 31.34
C ILE A 60 26.73 -2.86 31.04
N ARG A 61 27.53 -3.24 32.04
CA ARG A 61 29.01 -3.37 31.92
C ARG A 61 29.38 -4.59 31.08
N ASN A 62 29.08 -4.62 29.79
CA ASN A 62 29.74 -5.55 28.89
C ASN A 62 30.56 -4.74 27.85
N PRO A 63 31.91 -4.72 27.96
CA PRO A 63 32.78 -3.95 27.08
C PRO A 63 32.72 -4.38 25.59
N GLN A 64 32.07 -5.50 25.28
CA GLN A 64 31.98 -6.08 23.94
C GLN A 64 30.75 -5.63 23.13
N SER A 65 29.82 -4.91 23.72
CA SER A 65 28.67 -4.35 22.99
C SER A 65 28.71 -2.82 22.99
N ALA A 66 29.55 -2.24 22.13
CA ALA A 66 29.49 -0.79 21.86
C ALA A 66 28.11 -0.45 21.30
N ILE A 67 27.41 0.49 21.94
CA ILE A 67 26.17 1.06 21.38
C ILE A 67 26.59 2.24 20.51
N GLU A 68 26.19 2.21 19.26
CA GLU A 68 26.35 3.33 18.33
C GLU A 68 25.28 4.39 18.66
N GLU A 69 25.71 5.59 19.00
CA GLU A 69 24.79 6.72 19.17
C GLU A 69 24.67 7.49 17.87
N VAL A 70 23.46 7.60 17.35
CA VAL A 70 23.14 8.33 16.12
C VAL A 70 22.33 9.55 16.48
N GLU A 71 22.86 10.73 16.18
CA GLU A 71 22.18 12.01 16.39
C GLU A 71 21.08 12.19 15.33
N VAL A 72 19.86 12.49 15.78
CA VAL A 72 18.68 12.67 14.92
C VAL A 72 18.00 13.99 15.25
N SER A 73 17.76 14.82 14.24
CA SER A 73 16.95 16.05 14.41
C SER A 73 15.45 15.78 14.22
N GLY A 74 14.61 16.71 14.74
CA GLY A 74 13.17 16.69 14.49
C GLY A 74 12.42 15.65 15.33
N VAL A 75 11.54 14.88 14.68
CA VAL A 75 10.61 13.95 15.33
C VAL A 75 10.81 12.54 14.81
N LEU A 76 10.82 11.56 15.72
CA LEU A 76 10.83 10.14 15.40
C LEU A 76 9.41 9.56 15.43
N TYR A 77 9.11 8.72 14.45
CA TYR A 77 7.85 7.99 14.28
C TYR A 77 8.12 6.49 14.08
N PRO A 78 7.13 5.61 14.36
CA PRO A 78 7.16 4.26 13.80
C PRO A 78 7.24 4.31 12.29
N GLY A 79 7.87 3.33 11.67
CA GLY A 79 7.80 3.17 10.22
C GLY A 79 6.37 3.19 9.73
N PHE A 80 6.10 3.96 8.67
CA PHE A 80 4.78 4.00 8.06
C PHE A 80 4.51 2.68 7.33
N ILE A 81 3.24 2.31 7.23
CA ILE A 81 2.80 1.04 6.65
C ILE A 81 1.80 1.35 5.54
N ASP A 82 2.14 0.95 4.32
CA ASP A 82 1.24 1.05 3.18
C ASP A 82 0.54 -0.30 2.97
N CYS A 83 -0.67 -0.40 3.48
CA CYS A 83 -1.42 -1.65 3.52
C CYS A 83 -2.29 -1.92 2.29
N HIS A 84 -2.08 -1.15 1.19
CA HIS A 84 -2.76 -1.36 -0.08
C HIS A 84 -1.99 -0.71 -1.22
N THR A 85 -1.28 -1.51 -2.03
CA THR A 85 -0.64 -1.07 -3.27
C THR A 85 -0.71 -2.12 -4.36
N HIS A 86 -0.57 -1.65 -5.63
CA HIS A 86 -0.40 -2.49 -6.82
C HIS A 86 0.95 -2.16 -7.49
N ALA A 87 2.03 -2.12 -6.73
CA ALA A 87 3.32 -1.58 -7.16
C ALA A 87 3.99 -2.34 -8.33
N VAL A 88 3.60 -3.62 -8.58
CA VAL A 88 4.12 -4.43 -9.70
C VAL A 88 3.29 -4.20 -10.94
N PHE A 89 3.69 -3.22 -11.74
CA PHE A 89 3.17 -2.95 -13.08
C PHE A 89 4.29 -2.45 -14.00
N GLY A 90 4.07 -2.45 -15.30
CA GLY A 90 5.05 -1.93 -16.26
C GLY A 90 4.99 -0.41 -16.38
N ALA A 91 4.37 0.10 -17.44
CA ALA A 91 4.27 1.54 -17.72
C ALA A 91 3.11 2.23 -16.98
N PRO A 92 3.22 3.55 -16.69
CA PRO A 92 2.09 4.35 -16.24
C PRO A 92 1.06 4.54 -17.37
N ARG A 93 -0.20 4.70 -17.03
CA ARG A 93 -1.32 4.92 -18.00
C ARG A 93 -1.48 6.40 -18.32
N LEU A 94 -0.46 7.02 -18.98
CA LEU A 94 -0.45 8.44 -19.27
C LEU A 94 -1.54 8.84 -20.29
N ASP A 95 -1.77 8.01 -21.31
CA ASP A 95 -2.81 8.27 -22.31
C ASP A 95 -4.22 8.24 -21.70
N ASP A 96 -4.48 7.33 -20.76
CA ASP A 96 -5.74 7.30 -20.03
C ASP A 96 -5.91 8.56 -19.17
N HIS A 97 -4.83 9.05 -18.58
CA HIS A 97 -4.84 10.29 -17.80
C HIS A 97 -5.14 11.50 -18.66
N GLU A 98 -4.51 11.61 -19.84
CA GLU A 98 -4.78 12.68 -20.82
C GLU A 98 -6.24 12.64 -21.30
N ARG A 99 -6.77 11.46 -21.66
CA ARG A 99 -8.18 11.29 -22.06
C ARG A 99 -9.14 11.73 -20.97
N ARG A 100 -8.86 11.43 -19.70
CA ARG A 100 -9.68 11.90 -18.58
C ARG A 100 -9.65 13.42 -18.42
N ALA A 101 -8.48 14.04 -18.59
CA ALA A 101 -8.36 15.49 -18.59
C ALA A 101 -9.22 16.16 -19.67
N LEU A 102 -9.42 15.47 -20.80
CA LEU A 102 -10.32 15.87 -21.89
C LEU A 102 -11.80 15.50 -21.65
N GLY A 103 -12.15 14.97 -20.47
CA GLY A 103 -13.53 14.65 -20.08
C GLY A 103 -14.04 13.28 -20.56
N VAL A 104 -13.17 12.41 -21.09
CA VAL A 104 -13.57 11.04 -21.48
C VAL A 104 -13.83 10.22 -20.21
N THR A 105 -14.98 9.55 -20.16
CA THR A 105 -15.37 8.76 -18.99
C THR A 105 -14.50 7.51 -18.83
N TYR A 106 -14.40 7.00 -17.60
CA TYR A 106 -13.67 5.76 -17.29
C TYR A 106 -14.18 4.57 -18.14
N GLN A 107 -15.52 4.44 -18.28
CA GLN A 107 -16.15 3.39 -19.09
C GLN A 107 -15.77 3.51 -20.58
N ALA A 108 -15.72 4.73 -21.12
CA ALA A 108 -15.33 4.94 -22.51
C ALA A 108 -13.85 4.60 -22.74
N ILE A 109 -12.97 4.92 -21.78
CA ILE A 109 -11.55 4.55 -21.81
C ILE A 109 -11.41 3.02 -21.78
N ALA A 110 -12.09 2.34 -20.88
CA ALA A 110 -12.07 0.87 -20.77
C ALA A 110 -12.61 0.20 -22.03
N ALA A 111 -13.72 0.70 -22.61
CA ALA A 111 -14.30 0.18 -23.86
C ALA A 111 -13.34 0.35 -25.06
N ALA A 112 -12.50 1.39 -25.07
CA ALA A 112 -11.47 1.62 -26.08
C ALA A 112 -10.18 0.81 -25.85
N GLY A 113 -10.16 -0.10 -24.88
CA GLY A 113 -9.02 -0.99 -24.58
C GLY A 113 -7.99 -0.40 -23.62
N GLY A 114 -8.26 0.76 -22.98
CA GLY A 114 -7.49 1.32 -21.89
C GLY A 114 -7.84 0.67 -20.52
N GLY A 115 -7.54 1.37 -19.44
CA GLY A 115 -7.87 0.92 -18.09
C GLY A 115 -6.97 -0.25 -17.61
N ILE A 116 -7.53 -1.09 -16.74
CA ILE A 116 -6.81 -2.23 -16.13
C ILE A 116 -6.22 -3.16 -17.20
N LEU A 117 -6.95 -3.40 -18.30
CA LEU A 117 -6.54 -4.30 -19.37
C LEU A 117 -5.31 -3.82 -20.15
N ASP A 118 -5.05 -2.51 -20.16
CA ASP A 118 -3.80 -1.99 -20.73
C ASP A 118 -2.60 -2.39 -19.88
N SER A 119 -2.69 -2.23 -18.55
CA SER A 119 -1.68 -2.72 -17.63
C SER A 119 -1.51 -4.24 -17.69
N VAL A 120 -2.59 -4.99 -17.92
CA VAL A 120 -2.53 -6.46 -18.08
C VAL A 120 -1.70 -6.84 -19.31
N ARG A 121 -1.95 -6.21 -20.46
CA ARG A 121 -1.17 -6.46 -21.69
C ARG A 121 0.32 -6.17 -21.47
N ASP A 122 0.62 -5.02 -20.85
CA ASP A 122 2.00 -4.62 -20.58
C ASP A 122 2.71 -5.58 -19.59
N VAL A 123 2.07 -5.96 -18.49
CA VAL A 123 2.64 -6.90 -17.52
C VAL A 123 2.84 -8.29 -18.14
N ARG A 124 1.89 -8.79 -18.94
CA ARG A 124 2.02 -10.09 -19.62
C ARG A 124 3.21 -10.11 -20.59
N ALA A 125 3.45 -8.99 -21.30
CA ALA A 125 4.52 -8.86 -22.28
C ALA A 125 5.92 -8.73 -21.66
N ARG A 126 6.03 -8.20 -20.43
CA ARG A 126 7.32 -7.99 -19.77
C ARG A 126 7.88 -9.24 -19.14
N SER A 127 9.21 -9.33 -19.15
CA SER A 127 9.94 -10.32 -18.35
C SER A 127 9.83 -10.02 -16.86
N GLU A 128 10.09 -11.04 -16.05
CA GLU A 128 10.18 -10.89 -14.59
C GLU A 128 11.28 -9.89 -14.18
N ASP A 129 12.43 -9.90 -14.86
CA ASP A 129 13.55 -8.99 -14.57
C ASP A 129 13.22 -7.52 -14.85
N GLU A 130 12.51 -7.24 -15.92
CA GLU A 130 12.01 -5.88 -16.23
C GLU A 130 11.05 -5.39 -15.14
N LEU A 131 10.10 -6.24 -14.71
CA LEU A 131 9.18 -5.91 -13.62
C LEU A 131 9.91 -5.71 -12.29
N VAL A 132 10.93 -6.51 -11.98
CA VAL A 132 11.80 -6.31 -10.79
C VAL A 132 12.48 -4.95 -10.86
N ALA A 133 13.07 -4.59 -11.99
CA ALA A 133 13.81 -3.33 -12.14
C ALA A 133 12.92 -2.10 -11.92
N VAL A 134 11.75 -2.04 -12.57
CA VAL A 134 10.83 -0.90 -12.43
C VAL A 134 10.18 -0.84 -11.04
N THR A 135 9.85 -1.99 -10.45
CA THR A 135 9.24 -2.05 -9.11
C THR A 135 10.24 -1.65 -8.04
N ARG A 136 11.52 -2.07 -8.14
CA ARG A 136 12.60 -1.66 -7.23
C ARG A 136 12.70 -0.13 -7.12
N ALA A 137 12.66 0.58 -8.24
CA ALA A 137 12.70 2.04 -8.25
C ALA A 137 11.52 2.67 -7.50
N ARG A 138 10.32 2.11 -7.64
CA ARG A 138 9.10 2.57 -6.94
C ARG A 138 9.17 2.31 -5.44
N LEU A 139 9.65 1.13 -5.05
CA LEU A 139 9.85 0.79 -3.63
C LEU A 139 10.86 1.72 -2.96
N ALA A 140 11.92 2.12 -3.68
CA ALA A 140 12.87 3.09 -3.17
C ALA A 140 12.22 4.43 -2.84
N VAL A 141 11.24 4.87 -3.65
CA VAL A 141 10.49 6.11 -3.41
C VAL A 141 9.53 5.95 -2.24
N LEU A 142 8.77 4.85 -2.18
CA LEU A 142 7.88 4.55 -1.05
C LEU A 142 8.68 4.55 0.27
N LEU A 143 9.84 3.91 0.28
CA LEU A 143 10.74 3.88 1.44
C LEU A 143 11.27 5.27 1.79
N ALA A 144 11.66 6.09 0.79
CA ALA A 144 12.09 7.46 1.00
C ALA A 144 10.98 8.37 1.57
N HIS A 145 9.71 7.99 1.41
CA HIS A 145 8.54 8.61 2.05
C HIS A 145 8.15 7.94 3.39
N GLY A 146 8.99 7.05 3.91
CA GLY A 146 8.84 6.44 5.24
C GLY A 146 8.04 5.13 5.28
N ALA A 147 7.64 4.56 4.14
CA ALA A 147 6.93 3.28 4.10
C ALA A 147 7.92 2.12 4.31
N THR A 148 7.96 1.56 5.52
CA THR A 148 8.84 0.45 5.92
C THR A 148 8.19 -0.92 5.77
N THR A 149 6.88 -0.96 5.64
CA THR A 149 6.09 -2.16 5.36
C THR A 149 5.10 -1.84 4.25
N ILE A 150 5.06 -2.66 3.21
CA ILE A 150 4.30 -2.39 1.99
C ILE A 150 3.58 -3.65 1.54
N GLU A 151 2.25 -3.61 1.49
CA GLU A 151 1.48 -4.63 0.80
C GLU A 151 1.59 -4.42 -0.71
N ILE A 152 1.79 -5.51 -1.45
CA ILE A 152 1.81 -5.49 -2.91
C ILE A 152 0.88 -6.56 -3.44
N LYS A 153 -0.18 -6.10 -4.10
CA LYS A 153 -1.16 -6.96 -4.78
C LYS A 153 -0.69 -7.29 -6.20
N SER A 154 -0.92 -8.50 -6.66
CA SER A 154 -0.93 -8.85 -8.08
C SER A 154 -2.17 -8.26 -8.79
N GLY A 155 -2.71 -8.88 -9.83
CA GLY A 155 -3.97 -8.45 -10.44
C GLY A 155 -3.83 -7.78 -11.80
N TYR A 156 -2.63 -7.74 -12.34
CA TYR A 156 -2.38 -7.36 -13.73
C TYR A 156 -1.89 -8.54 -14.59
N GLY A 157 -1.98 -9.76 -14.08
CA GLY A 157 -1.71 -10.96 -14.84
C GLY A 157 -2.96 -11.55 -15.46
N LEU A 158 -3.97 -11.81 -14.66
CA LEU A 158 -5.27 -12.40 -14.98
C LEU A 158 -5.17 -13.76 -15.69
N ASP A 159 -4.05 -14.45 -15.52
CA ASP A 159 -3.83 -15.85 -15.85
C ASP A 159 -2.88 -16.48 -14.81
N VAL A 160 -2.82 -17.82 -14.78
CA VAL A 160 -2.05 -18.55 -13.75
C VAL A 160 -0.59 -18.12 -13.70
N GLU A 161 0.08 -18.06 -14.86
CA GLU A 161 1.52 -17.81 -14.88
C GLU A 161 1.87 -16.31 -14.68
N SER A 162 1.07 -15.42 -15.24
CA SER A 162 1.32 -13.97 -15.12
C SER A 162 1.04 -13.44 -13.70
N GLU A 163 0.03 -13.99 -13.01
CA GLU A 163 -0.21 -13.68 -11.59
C GLU A 163 0.95 -14.20 -10.72
N ARG A 164 1.39 -15.46 -10.95
CA ARG A 164 2.55 -16.02 -10.25
C ARG A 164 3.83 -15.23 -10.53
N LYS A 165 4.02 -14.77 -11.78
CA LYS A 165 5.14 -13.89 -12.16
C LYS A 165 5.18 -12.63 -11.31
N GLN A 166 4.05 -11.91 -11.17
CA GLN A 166 3.98 -10.70 -10.32
C GLN A 166 4.35 -11.02 -8.86
N LEU A 167 3.80 -12.09 -8.30
CA LEU A 167 4.08 -12.49 -6.92
C LEU A 167 5.54 -12.94 -6.73
N ARG A 168 6.17 -13.57 -7.74
CA ARG A 168 7.61 -13.88 -7.72
C ARG A 168 8.46 -12.60 -7.72
N VAL A 169 8.06 -11.56 -8.45
CA VAL A 169 8.70 -10.23 -8.40
C VAL A 169 8.69 -9.70 -6.96
N VAL A 170 7.53 -9.75 -6.27
CA VAL A 170 7.44 -9.32 -4.86
C VAL A 170 8.37 -10.14 -3.97
N ARG A 171 8.40 -11.46 -4.12
CA ARG A 171 9.29 -12.36 -3.34
C ARG A 171 10.76 -12.05 -3.57
N ARG A 172 11.19 -11.82 -4.81
CA ARG A 172 12.57 -11.45 -5.14
C ARG A 172 12.97 -10.13 -4.50
N LEU A 173 12.11 -9.13 -4.60
CA LEU A 173 12.35 -7.81 -4.01
C LEU A 173 12.32 -7.82 -2.49
N GLY A 174 11.55 -8.71 -1.86
CA GLY A 174 11.48 -8.83 -0.40
C GLY A 174 12.83 -9.12 0.28
N ALA A 175 13.76 -9.78 -0.45
CA ALA A 175 15.11 -10.03 0.03
C ALA A 175 16.05 -8.80 -0.10
N GLU A 176 15.69 -7.80 -0.90
CA GLU A 176 16.57 -6.70 -1.31
C GLU A 176 16.06 -5.31 -0.87
N ALA A 177 14.75 -5.16 -0.72
CA ALA A 177 14.11 -3.83 -0.69
C ALA A 177 14.36 -2.99 0.58
N GLY A 178 14.92 -3.58 1.62
CA GLY A 178 15.03 -2.89 2.92
C GLY A 178 13.68 -2.62 3.61
N ALA A 179 12.55 -2.84 2.94
CA ALA A 179 11.19 -2.78 3.49
C ALA A 179 10.60 -4.18 3.61
N ALA A 180 9.69 -4.39 4.57
CA ALA A 180 8.93 -5.62 4.65
C ALA A 180 7.84 -5.62 3.57
N LEU A 181 7.88 -6.58 2.64
CA LEU A 181 6.90 -6.72 1.57
C LEU A 181 5.88 -7.80 1.93
N VAL A 182 4.58 -7.48 1.79
CA VAL A 182 3.47 -8.39 2.07
C VAL A 182 2.74 -8.68 0.77
N PRO A 183 2.91 -9.89 0.18
CA PRO A 183 2.28 -10.24 -1.09
C PRO A 183 0.80 -10.61 -0.92
N THR A 184 -0.05 -10.07 -1.79
CA THR A 184 -1.49 -10.38 -1.89
C THR A 184 -1.83 -10.83 -3.31
N PHE A 185 -2.49 -11.98 -3.44
CA PHE A 185 -2.99 -12.46 -4.72
C PHE A 185 -4.31 -11.76 -5.06
N LEU A 186 -4.42 -11.21 -6.27
CA LEU A 186 -5.59 -10.51 -6.79
C LEU A 186 -5.95 -10.95 -8.22
N GLY A 187 -5.97 -12.25 -8.51
CA GLY A 187 -6.41 -12.74 -9.82
C GLY A 187 -7.86 -12.36 -10.17
N ALA A 188 -8.66 -12.00 -9.17
CA ALA A 188 -10.01 -11.48 -9.36
C ALA A 188 -10.06 -9.94 -9.35
N HIS A 189 -9.19 -9.28 -10.11
CA HIS A 189 -9.16 -7.82 -10.27
C HIS A 189 -10.03 -7.36 -11.46
N GLU A 190 -10.08 -8.14 -12.51
CA GLU A 190 -10.91 -7.92 -13.71
C GLU A 190 -11.13 -9.25 -14.43
N VAL A 191 -12.13 -9.34 -15.29
CA VAL A 191 -12.30 -10.50 -16.17
C VAL A 191 -11.55 -10.25 -17.48
N PRO A 192 -10.53 -11.03 -17.82
CA PRO A 192 -9.74 -10.79 -19.02
C PRO A 192 -10.55 -11.03 -20.30
N PRO A 193 -10.17 -10.38 -21.43
CA PRO A 193 -10.96 -10.41 -22.68
C PRO A 193 -11.28 -11.80 -23.16
N GLU A 194 -10.37 -12.77 -23.01
CA GLU A 194 -10.52 -14.16 -23.42
C GLU A 194 -11.61 -14.91 -22.64
N HIS A 195 -12.08 -14.37 -21.53
CA HIS A 195 -13.13 -14.94 -20.67
C HIS A 195 -14.39 -14.10 -20.57
N ARG A 196 -14.53 -12.99 -21.32
CA ARG A 196 -15.70 -12.09 -21.21
C ARG A 196 -17.04 -12.80 -21.38
N ASP A 197 -17.13 -13.66 -22.40
CA ASP A 197 -18.35 -14.41 -22.68
C ASP A 197 -18.49 -15.69 -21.87
N ARG A 198 -17.47 -16.04 -21.10
CA ARG A 198 -17.37 -17.27 -20.28
C ARG A 198 -16.94 -16.97 -18.85
N ARG A 199 -17.50 -15.92 -18.29
CA ARG A 199 -17.17 -15.38 -16.96
C ARG A 199 -17.11 -16.46 -15.87
N GLY A 200 -18.08 -17.38 -15.84
CA GLY A 200 -18.09 -18.50 -14.88
C GLY A 200 -16.91 -19.47 -15.02
N GLU A 201 -16.29 -19.55 -16.22
CA GLU A 201 -15.06 -20.32 -16.40
C GLU A 201 -13.87 -19.61 -15.77
N TYR A 202 -13.82 -18.26 -15.87
CA TYR A 202 -12.77 -17.49 -15.21
C TYR A 202 -12.83 -17.60 -13.69
N VAL A 203 -14.02 -17.47 -13.09
CA VAL A 203 -14.20 -17.68 -11.65
C VAL A 203 -13.73 -19.09 -11.24
N ARG A 204 -14.06 -20.12 -12.04
CA ARG A 204 -13.56 -21.48 -11.78
C ARG A 204 -12.03 -21.58 -11.91
N LEU A 205 -11.43 -20.92 -12.91
CA LEU A 205 -9.97 -20.86 -13.09
C LEU A 205 -9.28 -20.24 -11.86
N VAL A 206 -9.82 -19.10 -11.37
CA VAL A 206 -9.31 -18.45 -10.15
C VAL A 206 -9.39 -19.40 -8.95
N CYS A 207 -10.56 -20.03 -8.72
CA CYS A 207 -10.79 -20.88 -7.57
C CYS A 207 -10.03 -22.22 -7.62
N ALA A 208 -10.00 -22.89 -8.80
CA ALA A 208 -9.53 -24.26 -8.92
C ALA A 208 -8.06 -24.40 -9.35
N GLU A 209 -7.49 -23.34 -9.93
CA GLU A 209 -6.13 -23.40 -10.47
C GLU A 209 -5.22 -22.32 -9.89
N MET A 210 -5.61 -21.02 -9.98
CA MET A 210 -4.74 -19.90 -9.54
C MET A 210 -4.50 -19.93 -8.03
N ILE A 211 -5.56 -19.95 -7.21
CA ILE A 211 -5.47 -19.96 -5.75
C ILE A 211 -4.66 -21.15 -5.24
N PRO A 212 -4.96 -22.40 -5.66
CA PRO A 212 -4.15 -23.56 -5.25
C PRO A 212 -2.68 -23.47 -5.68
N ALA A 213 -2.38 -22.92 -6.87
CA ALA A 213 -1.00 -22.75 -7.33
C ALA A 213 -0.25 -21.73 -6.47
N VAL A 214 -0.85 -20.57 -6.21
CA VAL A 214 -0.27 -19.51 -5.38
C VAL A 214 -0.04 -19.99 -3.95
N ALA A 215 -1.02 -20.68 -3.35
CA ALA A 215 -0.93 -21.20 -1.99
C ALA A 215 0.15 -22.29 -1.86
N ARG A 216 0.19 -23.25 -2.80
CA ARG A 216 1.20 -24.33 -2.84
C ARG A 216 2.61 -23.77 -2.92
N ASP A 217 2.83 -22.72 -3.71
CA ASP A 217 4.14 -22.12 -3.93
C ASP A 217 4.51 -21.10 -2.83
N GLY A 218 3.62 -20.85 -1.86
CA GLY A 218 3.81 -19.89 -0.76
C GLY A 218 4.05 -18.46 -1.27
N LEU A 219 3.36 -18.05 -2.34
CA LEU A 219 3.62 -16.79 -3.03
C LEU A 219 2.84 -15.62 -2.48
N ALA A 220 1.75 -15.85 -1.76
CA ALA A 220 0.93 -14.79 -1.18
C ALA A 220 0.50 -15.13 0.25
N ARG A 221 0.32 -14.09 1.07
CA ARG A 221 -0.26 -14.16 2.41
C ARG A 221 -1.78 -14.03 2.36
N PHE A 222 -2.27 -13.18 1.47
CA PHE A 222 -3.69 -12.85 1.33
C PHE A 222 -4.20 -13.14 -0.08
N CYS A 223 -5.51 -13.29 -0.20
CA CYS A 223 -6.27 -13.23 -1.44
C CYS A 223 -7.26 -12.08 -1.35
N ASP A 224 -7.35 -11.31 -2.43
CA ASP A 224 -8.24 -10.16 -2.58
C ASP A 224 -9.15 -10.34 -3.79
N VAL A 225 -10.29 -9.67 -3.80
CA VAL A 225 -11.27 -9.68 -4.90
C VAL A 225 -11.80 -8.28 -5.11
N PHE A 226 -11.91 -7.82 -6.35
CA PHE A 226 -12.57 -6.56 -6.67
C PHE A 226 -14.09 -6.77 -6.77
N CYS A 227 -14.78 -6.61 -5.64
CA CYS A 227 -16.22 -6.77 -5.52
C CYS A 227 -16.94 -5.44 -5.82
N GLU A 228 -17.30 -5.24 -7.09
CA GLU A 228 -17.94 -4.02 -7.58
C GLU A 228 -18.95 -4.35 -8.68
N PRO A 229 -20.05 -3.62 -8.84
CA PRO A 229 -20.96 -3.82 -9.95
C PRO A 229 -20.24 -3.75 -11.31
N GLY A 230 -20.42 -4.79 -12.12
CA GLY A 230 -19.75 -4.91 -13.41
C GLY A 230 -18.37 -5.57 -13.38
N VAL A 231 -17.75 -5.74 -12.21
CA VAL A 231 -16.47 -6.46 -12.02
C VAL A 231 -16.71 -7.84 -11.43
N PHE A 232 -16.73 -8.05 -10.11
CA PHE A 232 -17.16 -9.31 -9.51
C PHE A 232 -18.36 -9.06 -8.57
N SER A 233 -19.40 -9.88 -8.74
CA SER A 233 -20.57 -9.84 -7.89
C SER A 233 -20.29 -10.43 -6.49
N VAL A 234 -21.12 -10.10 -5.51
CA VAL A 234 -21.02 -10.65 -4.14
C VAL A 234 -21.01 -12.18 -4.11
N PRO A 235 -21.85 -12.92 -4.88
CA PRO A 235 -21.75 -14.39 -4.95
C PRO A 235 -20.42 -14.90 -5.52
N GLU A 236 -19.87 -14.25 -6.56
CA GLU A 236 -18.59 -14.63 -7.14
C GLU A 236 -17.43 -14.34 -6.18
N ALA A 237 -17.41 -13.15 -5.55
CA ALA A 237 -16.44 -12.78 -4.53
C ALA A 237 -16.47 -13.76 -3.35
N ARG A 238 -17.67 -14.15 -2.88
CA ARG A 238 -17.83 -15.18 -1.84
C ARG A 238 -17.22 -16.52 -2.24
N ALA A 239 -17.45 -16.99 -3.46
CA ALA A 239 -16.91 -18.26 -3.94
C ALA A 239 -15.37 -18.23 -3.96
N ILE A 240 -14.78 -17.16 -4.50
CA ILE A 240 -13.33 -16.97 -4.60
C ILE A 240 -12.69 -16.87 -3.21
N LEU A 241 -13.23 -16.02 -2.32
CA LEU A 241 -12.70 -15.86 -0.96
C LEU A 241 -12.87 -17.13 -0.12
N SER A 242 -13.94 -17.91 -0.34
CA SER A 242 -14.11 -19.22 0.31
C SER A 242 -13.05 -20.22 -0.14
N ALA A 243 -12.71 -20.25 -1.44
CA ALA A 243 -11.63 -21.07 -1.97
C ALA A 243 -10.27 -20.64 -1.42
N ALA A 244 -10.02 -19.32 -1.31
CA ALA A 244 -8.80 -18.77 -0.74
C ALA A 244 -8.62 -19.16 0.74
N ARG A 245 -9.68 -19.06 1.55
CA ARG A 245 -9.69 -19.51 2.94
C ARG A 245 -9.37 -21.01 3.05
N ALA A 246 -10.01 -21.82 2.21
CA ALA A 246 -9.75 -23.28 2.19
C ALA A 246 -8.29 -23.59 1.83
N ALA A 247 -7.63 -22.73 1.06
CA ALA A 247 -6.21 -22.83 0.72
C ALA A 247 -5.27 -22.21 1.77
N GLY A 248 -5.79 -21.66 2.89
CA GLY A 248 -5.02 -21.10 3.98
C GLY A 248 -4.58 -19.64 3.79
N LEU A 249 -5.15 -18.91 2.81
CA LEU A 249 -4.88 -17.48 2.60
C LEU A 249 -5.79 -16.62 3.47
N GLY A 250 -5.26 -15.52 4.01
CA GLY A 250 -6.05 -14.45 4.62
C GLY A 250 -6.90 -13.74 3.55
N LEU A 251 -8.02 -13.12 3.97
CA LEU A 251 -8.99 -12.55 3.05
C LEU A 251 -8.94 -11.02 3.09
N LYS A 252 -8.98 -10.40 1.91
CA LYS A 252 -9.14 -8.95 1.73
C LYS A 252 -10.18 -8.70 0.64
N LEU A 253 -10.70 -7.49 0.54
CA LEU A 253 -11.73 -7.17 -0.43
C LEU A 253 -11.65 -5.70 -0.86
N HIS A 254 -11.49 -5.42 -2.15
CA HIS A 254 -11.89 -4.13 -2.72
C HIS A 254 -13.41 -4.10 -2.69
N ALA A 255 -13.99 -3.18 -1.93
CA ALA A 255 -15.40 -3.17 -1.61
C ALA A 255 -15.99 -1.77 -1.76
N ASP A 256 -17.15 -1.70 -2.44
CA ASP A 256 -17.94 -0.48 -2.49
C ASP A 256 -17.11 0.76 -2.91
N GLU A 257 -16.22 0.61 -3.92
CA GLU A 257 -15.32 1.69 -4.36
C GLU A 257 -16.10 2.81 -5.02
N LEU A 258 -16.94 2.49 -5.97
CA LEU A 258 -17.73 3.46 -6.74
C LEU A 258 -19.19 3.47 -6.28
N GLU A 259 -19.77 2.29 -6.07
CA GLU A 259 -21.17 2.10 -5.70
C GLU A 259 -21.29 1.12 -4.53
N GLY A 260 -22.37 1.22 -3.76
CA GLY A 260 -22.66 0.26 -2.70
C GLY A 260 -23.08 -1.08 -3.30
N SER A 261 -22.23 -2.09 -3.20
CA SER A 261 -22.46 -3.43 -3.75
C SER A 261 -22.78 -4.49 -2.68
N GLY A 262 -22.58 -4.16 -1.39
CA GLY A 262 -22.63 -5.13 -0.29
C GLY A 262 -21.29 -5.82 -0.04
N GLY A 263 -20.21 -5.29 -0.62
CA GLY A 263 -18.84 -5.79 -0.43
C GLY A 263 -18.37 -5.66 1.01
N ALA A 264 -18.67 -4.54 1.68
CA ALA A 264 -18.34 -4.31 3.07
C ALA A 264 -19.04 -5.31 4.01
N GLU A 265 -20.32 -5.60 3.76
CA GLU A 265 -21.09 -6.61 4.48
C GLU A 265 -20.50 -8.00 4.30
N LEU A 266 -20.13 -8.36 3.06
CA LEU A 266 -19.48 -9.63 2.74
C LEU A 266 -18.13 -9.76 3.46
N ALA A 267 -17.31 -8.71 3.45
CA ALA A 267 -16.02 -8.70 4.13
C ALA A 267 -16.18 -8.96 5.63
N ALA A 268 -17.12 -8.26 6.28
CA ALA A 268 -17.41 -8.44 7.70
C ALA A 268 -17.93 -9.86 8.00
N GLU A 269 -18.85 -10.38 7.20
CA GLU A 269 -19.43 -11.72 7.33
C GLU A 269 -18.36 -12.82 7.20
N LEU A 270 -17.50 -12.67 6.20
CA LEU A 270 -16.41 -13.62 5.99
C LEU A 270 -15.24 -13.40 6.97
N GLY A 271 -15.25 -12.41 7.84
CA GLY A 271 -14.12 -12.08 8.71
C GLY A 271 -12.86 -11.79 7.91
N ALA A 272 -12.99 -11.04 6.81
CA ALA A 272 -11.84 -10.56 6.06
C ALA A 272 -10.97 -9.64 6.93
N VAL A 273 -9.67 -9.66 6.70
CA VAL A 273 -8.72 -8.82 7.45
C VAL A 273 -8.97 -7.35 7.17
N SER A 274 -9.27 -7.01 5.90
CA SER A 274 -9.68 -5.65 5.52
C SER A 274 -10.76 -5.62 4.44
N ALA A 275 -11.50 -4.51 4.42
CA ALA A 275 -12.35 -4.06 3.34
C ALA A 275 -11.85 -2.69 2.90
N ASP A 276 -11.47 -2.58 1.64
CA ASP A 276 -10.68 -1.49 1.12
C ASP A 276 -11.55 -0.59 0.20
N HIS A 277 -11.27 0.72 0.06
CA HIS A 277 -11.97 1.80 -0.64
C HIS A 277 -13.18 2.37 0.12
N LEU A 278 -14.35 1.76 0.06
CA LEU A 278 -15.55 2.08 0.84
C LEU A 278 -16.20 3.46 0.56
N ALA A 279 -15.90 4.10 -0.58
CA ALA A 279 -16.54 5.38 -0.90
C ALA A 279 -18.04 5.23 -1.20
N GLY A 280 -18.45 4.05 -1.67
CA GLY A 280 -19.83 3.67 -1.92
C GLY A 280 -20.57 3.02 -0.74
N ILE A 281 -19.90 2.77 0.38
CA ILE A 281 -20.43 1.96 1.49
C ILE A 281 -21.83 2.37 1.98
N SER A 282 -22.66 1.38 2.25
CA SER A 282 -24.00 1.54 2.81
C SER A 282 -23.99 1.73 4.34
N ASP A 283 -25.12 2.18 4.91
CA ASP A 283 -25.30 2.21 6.37
C ASP A 283 -25.24 0.81 7.00
N ALA A 284 -25.66 -0.21 6.27
CA ALA A 284 -25.55 -1.60 6.71
C ALA A 284 -24.09 -2.05 6.73
N GLY A 285 -23.30 -1.70 5.70
CA GLY A 285 -21.87 -1.95 5.63
C GLY A 285 -21.10 -1.28 6.77
N ILE A 286 -21.39 -0.01 7.08
CA ILE A 286 -20.81 0.68 8.24
C ILE A 286 -21.07 -0.08 9.54
N ARG A 287 -22.33 -0.52 9.78
CA ARG A 287 -22.68 -1.31 10.98
C ARG A 287 -21.98 -2.67 10.99
N ALA A 288 -21.88 -3.33 9.84
CA ALA A 288 -21.21 -4.62 9.71
C ALA A 288 -19.72 -4.52 10.07
N LEU A 289 -19.01 -3.53 9.50
CA LEU A 289 -17.59 -3.30 9.82
C LEU A 289 -17.41 -2.88 11.29
N ALA A 290 -18.27 -2.05 11.83
CA ALA A 290 -18.23 -1.66 13.25
C ALA A 290 -18.40 -2.86 14.19
N GLY A 291 -19.19 -3.86 13.81
CA GLY A 291 -19.43 -5.09 14.57
C GLY A 291 -18.40 -6.21 14.32
N SER A 292 -17.48 -6.06 13.39
CA SER A 292 -16.50 -7.08 12.99
C SER A 292 -15.06 -6.73 13.38
N ALA A 293 -14.10 -7.62 13.17
CA ALA A 293 -12.67 -7.34 13.31
C ALA A 293 -12.05 -6.73 12.05
N THR A 294 -12.78 -6.69 10.95
CA THR A 294 -12.33 -6.20 9.64
C THR A 294 -11.92 -4.73 9.72
N VAL A 295 -10.75 -4.39 9.18
CA VAL A 295 -10.25 -3.03 9.11
C VAL A 295 -10.79 -2.35 7.85
N ALA A 296 -11.37 -1.17 7.98
CA ALA A 296 -11.75 -0.31 6.86
C ALA A 296 -10.51 0.43 6.35
N VAL A 297 -9.96 0.05 5.19
CA VAL A 297 -8.82 0.72 4.58
C VAL A 297 -9.32 1.76 3.57
N LEU A 298 -9.12 3.04 3.86
CA LEU A 298 -9.61 4.14 3.04
C LEU A 298 -8.51 4.67 2.13
N LEU A 299 -8.87 4.97 0.89
CA LEU A 299 -7.96 5.29 -0.20
C LEU A 299 -8.29 6.67 -0.81
N PRO A 300 -8.09 7.77 -0.03
CA PRO A 300 -8.54 9.09 -0.46
C PRO A 300 -7.82 9.62 -1.69
N ALA A 301 -6.58 9.16 -1.94
CA ALA A 301 -5.81 9.59 -3.11
C ALA A 301 -6.43 9.11 -4.42
N THR A 302 -7.04 7.94 -4.44
CA THR A 302 -7.77 7.39 -5.59
C THR A 302 -8.91 8.30 -6.02
N MET A 303 -9.77 8.64 -5.07
CA MET A 303 -10.92 9.52 -5.36
C MET A 303 -10.49 10.92 -5.75
N ALA A 304 -9.45 11.47 -5.09
CA ALA A 304 -8.88 12.78 -5.43
C ALA A 304 -8.29 12.79 -6.85
N PHE A 305 -7.50 11.78 -7.23
CA PHE A 305 -6.89 11.69 -8.55
C PHE A 305 -7.91 11.45 -9.67
N LEU A 306 -8.98 10.71 -9.37
CA LEU A 306 -10.09 10.50 -10.30
C LEU A 306 -11.04 11.70 -10.38
N GLY A 307 -10.83 12.77 -9.60
CA GLY A 307 -11.70 13.93 -9.57
C GLY A 307 -13.12 13.61 -9.07
N LYS A 308 -13.28 12.60 -8.22
CA LYS A 308 -14.58 12.19 -7.69
C LYS A 308 -14.92 13.01 -6.45
N PRO A 309 -16.13 13.58 -6.36
CA PRO A 309 -16.53 14.39 -5.22
C PRO A 309 -16.82 13.56 -3.96
N ARG A 310 -17.17 12.27 -4.14
CA ARG A 310 -17.51 11.37 -3.06
C ARG A 310 -16.24 10.72 -2.50
N GLN A 311 -16.08 10.82 -1.19
CA GLN A 311 -15.04 10.15 -0.41
C GLN A 311 -15.66 9.11 0.53
N ALA A 312 -14.85 8.18 1.02
CA ALA A 312 -15.27 7.24 2.04
C ALA A 312 -15.69 7.98 3.33
N PRO A 313 -16.80 7.59 3.99
CA PRO A 313 -17.33 8.29 5.14
C PRO A 313 -16.58 7.96 6.44
N ALA A 314 -15.27 8.33 6.49
CA ALA A 314 -14.35 7.97 7.57
C ALA A 314 -14.87 8.36 8.96
N ARG A 315 -15.41 9.57 9.11
CA ARG A 315 -15.93 10.01 10.40
C ARG A 315 -17.08 9.11 10.88
N ARG A 316 -18.00 8.73 10.00
CA ARG A 316 -19.10 7.83 10.32
C ARG A 316 -18.62 6.44 10.70
N LEU A 317 -17.61 5.91 10.00
CA LEU A 317 -16.99 4.63 10.33
C LEU A 317 -16.36 4.66 11.73
N ILE A 318 -15.55 5.69 12.02
CA ILE A 318 -14.89 5.85 13.33
C ILE A 318 -15.92 6.01 14.45
N ASP A 319 -16.94 6.87 14.25
CA ASP A 319 -17.97 7.14 15.26
C ASP A 319 -18.87 5.91 15.51
N ALA A 320 -19.06 5.05 14.51
CA ALA A 320 -19.71 3.75 14.65
C ALA A 320 -18.84 2.70 15.38
N GLY A 321 -17.54 2.95 15.56
CA GLY A 321 -16.62 2.03 16.22
C GLY A 321 -15.85 1.10 15.29
N ALA A 322 -15.84 1.35 13.98
CA ALA A 322 -14.98 0.61 13.05
C ALA A 322 -13.50 0.97 13.23
N ALA A 323 -12.61 0.03 12.93
CA ALA A 323 -11.20 0.30 12.78
C ALA A 323 -10.94 0.89 11.39
N VAL A 324 -10.24 2.03 11.32
CA VAL A 324 -9.94 2.73 10.05
C VAL A 324 -8.44 2.79 9.84
N ALA A 325 -7.98 2.40 8.66
CA ALA A 325 -6.62 2.60 8.15
C ALA A 325 -6.64 3.48 6.90
N LEU A 326 -5.47 3.97 6.51
CA LEU A 326 -5.22 4.72 5.28
C LEU A 326 -4.10 4.04 4.49
N ALA A 327 -4.20 4.04 3.16
CA ALA A 327 -3.15 3.55 2.27
C ALA A 327 -3.12 4.36 0.97
N THR A 328 -2.06 4.19 0.17
CA THR A 328 -1.88 4.96 -1.07
C THR A 328 -2.74 4.48 -2.21
N ASP A 329 -3.07 3.21 -2.25
CA ASP A 329 -3.57 2.53 -3.46
C ASP A 329 -2.63 2.75 -4.66
N PHE A 330 -1.32 2.78 -4.42
CA PHE A 330 -0.38 3.08 -5.48
C PHE A 330 -0.53 2.15 -6.67
N ASN A 331 -1.03 2.68 -7.79
CA ASN A 331 -1.30 1.96 -9.02
C ASN A 331 -1.12 2.88 -10.25
N PRO A 332 -1.01 2.34 -11.49
CA PRO A 332 -0.73 3.15 -12.68
C PRO A 332 -1.92 3.98 -13.17
N GLY A 333 -3.13 3.76 -12.66
CA GLY A 333 -4.34 4.31 -13.28
C GLY A 333 -5.14 5.27 -12.45
N SER A 334 -5.38 4.96 -11.20
CA SER A 334 -6.29 5.71 -10.32
C SER A 334 -5.61 6.37 -9.14
N SER A 335 -4.37 5.96 -8.79
CA SER A 335 -3.64 6.54 -7.66
C SER A 335 -2.11 6.44 -7.85
N PRO A 336 -1.48 7.31 -8.65
CA PRO A 336 -0.04 7.26 -8.89
C PRO A 336 0.78 7.94 -7.79
N THR A 337 0.30 7.96 -6.54
CA THR A 337 1.02 8.55 -5.40
C THR A 337 1.84 7.50 -4.65
N LEU A 338 3.06 7.88 -4.26
CA LEU A 338 4.01 7.08 -3.49
C LEU A 338 4.20 7.64 -2.07
N SER A 339 3.30 8.54 -1.63
CA SER A 339 3.48 9.33 -0.41
C SER A 339 2.35 9.08 0.61
N LEU A 340 2.64 8.32 1.67
CA LEU A 340 1.75 8.20 2.83
C LEU A 340 1.54 9.54 3.55
N PRO A 341 2.55 10.44 3.71
CA PRO A 341 2.30 11.80 4.21
C PRO A 341 1.23 12.56 3.42
N TYR A 342 1.23 12.45 2.08
CA TYR A 342 0.16 13.04 1.26
C TYR A 342 -1.21 12.39 1.54
N VAL A 343 -1.25 11.07 1.67
CA VAL A 343 -2.50 10.35 2.04
C VAL A 343 -3.01 10.77 3.41
N MET A 344 -2.12 10.97 4.40
CA MET A 344 -2.49 11.54 5.70
C MET A 344 -3.08 12.95 5.56
N SER A 345 -2.50 13.80 4.71
CA SER A 345 -3.05 15.15 4.43
C SER A 345 -4.46 15.08 3.87
N LEU A 346 -4.72 14.17 2.93
CA LEU A 346 -6.08 13.93 2.41
C LEU A 346 -7.01 13.36 3.49
N GLY A 347 -6.52 12.48 4.35
CA GLY A 347 -7.25 11.97 5.50
C GLY A 347 -7.74 13.09 6.41
N VAL A 348 -6.89 14.06 6.70
CA VAL A 348 -7.24 15.22 7.53
C VAL A 348 -8.17 16.17 6.78
N SER A 349 -7.81 16.55 5.55
CA SER A 349 -8.49 17.65 4.82
C SER A 349 -9.82 17.22 4.16
N GLN A 350 -9.93 15.95 3.70
CA GLN A 350 -11.10 15.48 2.95
C GLN A 350 -11.94 14.45 3.71
N LEU A 351 -11.32 13.62 4.57
CA LEU A 351 -12.03 12.60 5.33
C LEU A 351 -12.40 13.04 6.75
N GLY A 352 -11.95 14.22 7.20
CA GLY A 352 -12.23 14.75 8.52
C GLY A 352 -11.54 13.98 9.67
N LEU A 353 -10.41 13.33 9.41
CA LEU A 353 -9.60 12.70 10.44
C LEU A 353 -8.82 13.77 11.23
N ARG A 354 -8.61 13.53 12.53
CA ARG A 354 -7.62 14.26 13.30
C ARG A 354 -6.21 13.82 12.91
N HIS A 355 -5.19 14.64 13.11
CA HIS A 355 -3.80 14.27 12.81
C HIS A 355 -3.37 12.96 13.52
N ALA A 356 -3.78 12.76 14.78
CA ALA A 356 -3.50 11.52 15.51
C ALA A 356 -4.19 10.31 14.85
N GLU A 357 -5.45 10.47 14.42
CA GLU A 357 -6.20 9.42 13.72
C GLU A 357 -5.54 9.08 12.39
N ALA A 358 -5.10 10.07 11.61
CA ALA A 358 -4.41 9.86 10.34
C ALA A 358 -3.06 9.14 10.53
N LEU A 359 -2.28 9.50 11.56
CA LEU A 359 -1.01 8.84 11.85
C LEU A 359 -1.20 7.39 12.32
N LEU A 360 -2.15 7.14 13.23
CA LEU A 360 -2.45 5.78 13.67
C LEU A 360 -3.06 4.93 12.54
N ALA A 361 -3.73 5.55 11.58
CA ALA A 361 -4.28 4.89 10.39
C ALA A 361 -3.19 4.39 9.41
N VAL A 362 -2.02 5.05 9.33
CA VAL A 362 -0.87 4.60 8.50
C VAL A 362 0.20 3.87 9.32
N THR A 363 -0.06 3.56 10.57
CA THR A 363 0.87 2.81 11.45
C THR A 363 0.17 1.62 12.09
N VAL A 364 -0.45 1.77 13.25
CA VAL A 364 -1.07 0.70 14.04
C VAL A 364 -2.20 0.00 13.29
N ASN A 365 -3.13 0.77 12.68
CA ASN A 365 -4.27 0.18 11.99
C ASN A 365 -3.89 -0.40 10.63
N ALA A 366 -2.94 0.22 9.92
CA ALA A 366 -2.37 -0.36 8.72
C ALA A 366 -1.62 -1.68 9.03
N ALA A 367 -0.90 -1.77 10.16
CA ALA A 367 -0.33 -3.02 10.62
C ALA A 367 -1.41 -4.09 10.87
N ALA A 368 -2.52 -3.70 11.49
CA ALA A 368 -3.64 -4.62 11.73
C ALA A 368 -4.29 -5.11 10.44
N ALA A 369 -4.40 -4.25 9.41
CA ALA A 369 -4.89 -4.61 8.07
C ALA A 369 -3.96 -5.60 7.32
N LEU A 370 -2.77 -5.87 7.89
CA LEU A 370 -1.80 -6.87 7.41
C LEU A 370 -1.54 -7.99 8.41
N GLU A 371 -2.31 -8.07 9.51
CA GLU A 371 -2.11 -9.01 10.63
C GLU A 371 -0.71 -8.89 11.27
N LEU A 372 -0.16 -7.66 11.32
CA LEU A 372 1.16 -7.35 11.88
C LEU A 372 1.07 -6.45 13.13
N ALA A 373 -0.11 -6.26 13.72
CA ALA A 373 -0.35 -5.33 14.82
C ALA A 373 0.46 -5.64 16.10
N GLY A 374 0.89 -6.91 16.29
CA GLY A 374 1.76 -7.32 17.38
C GLY A 374 3.26 -7.15 17.12
N GLU A 375 3.63 -6.74 15.89
CA GLU A 375 5.03 -6.75 15.46
C GLU A 375 5.51 -5.40 14.95
N ARG A 376 4.61 -4.57 14.36
CA ARG A 376 4.93 -3.33 13.64
C ARG A 376 3.94 -2.21 13.94
N GLY A 377 4.31 -0.99 13.54
CA GLY A 377 3.46 0.20 13.67
C GLY A 377 3.52 0.90 15.03
N GLN A 378 4.43 0.47 15.92
CA GLN A 378 4.64 1.09 17.22
C GLN A 378 6.13 1.17 17.54
N LEU A 379 6.57 2.24 18.24
CA LEU A 379 7.86 2.29 18.89
C LEU A 379 7.68 1.79 20.34
N ALA A 380 7.75 0.48 20.50
CA ALA A 380 7.59 -0.21 21.79
C ALA A 380 8.57 -1.38 21.90
N PRO A 381 9.03 -1.76 23.10
CA PRO A 381 9.93 -2.89 23.28
C PRO A 381 9.38 -4.17 22.63
N GLY A 382 10.25 -4.87 21.88
CA GLY A 382 9.92 -6.11 21.17
C GLY A 382 9.34 -5.92 19.77
N PHE A 383 8.87 -4.72 19.40
CA PHE A 383 8.43 -4.41 18.03
C PHE A 383 9.62 -4.31 17.07
N ALA A 384 9.35 -4.50 15.79
CA ALA A 384 10.36 -4.30 14.75
C ALA A 384 10.96 -2.89 14.83
N ALA A 385 12.27 -2.80 14.68
CA ALA A 385 13.00 -1.54 14.71
C ALA A 385 12.86 -0.77 13.38
N ASP A 386 11.60 -0.47 13.03
CA ASP A 386 11.22 0.35 11.88
C ASP A 386 10.95 1.77 12.38
N VAL A 387 11.82 2.71 12.03
CA VAL A 387 11.79 4.08 12.54
C VAL A 387 11.90 5.07 11.38
N VAL A 388 11.10 6.12 11.42
CA VAL A 388 11.14 7.25 10.48
C VAL A 388 11.51 8.51 11.24
N ALA A 389 12.51 9.24 10.76
CA ALA A 389 12.86 10.57 11.23
C ALA A 389 12.36 11.63 10.23
N CYS A 390 11.69 12.65 10.74
CA CYS A 390 11.31 13.83 9.97
C CYS A 390 11.92 15.08 10.64
N ASP A 391 12.58 15.94 9.86
CA ASP A 391 13.11 17.20 10.38
C ASP A 391 12.01 18.26 10.47
N VAL A 392 11.23 18.15 11.53
CA VAL A 392 10.05 18.99 11.80
C VAL A 392 10.03 19.46 13.25
N ALA A 393 9.35 20.57 13.49
CA ALA A 393 9.18 21.13 14.85
C ALA A 393 7.98 20.49 15.59
N ASP A 394 6.94 20.12 14.84
CA ASP A 394 5.70 19.54 15.35
C ASP A 394 5.40 18.21 14.65
N TRP A 395 4.99 17.20 15.39
CA TRP A 395 4.69 15.87 14.87
C TRP A 395 3.54 15.82 13.86
N ARG A 396 2.74 16.89 13.74
CA ARG A 396 1.61 16.99 12.79
C ARG A 396 2.05 17.44 11.40
N GLU A 397 3.26 17.99 11.26
CA GLU A 397 3.75 18.58 10.02
C GLU A 397 3.81 17.61 8.83
N PRO A 398 4.13 16.31 8.97
CA PRO A 398 4.08 15.40 7.83
C PRO A 398 2.71 15.29 7.15
N ALA A 399 1.62 15.46 7.91
CA ALA A 399 0.26 15.48 7.35
C ALA A 399 -0.21 16.91 6.95
N TYR A 400 0.59 17.92 7.18
CA TYR A 400 0.23 19.32 6.89
C TYR A 400 0.85 19.83 5.59
N TRP A 401 2.14 19.57 5.36
CA TRP A 401 2.88 20.07 4.19
C TRP A 401 2.62 19.19 2.96
N VAL A 402 1.59 19.55 2.18
CA VAL A 402 1.20 18.83 0.95
C VAL A 402 2.32 18.88 -0.09
N GLY A 403 2.72 17.73 -0.60
CA GLY A 403 3.74 17.63 -1.65
C GLY A 403 5.19 17.73 -1.18
N ALA A 404 5.44 18.05 0.09
CA ALA A 404 6.80 18.02 0.65
C ALA A 404 7.14 16.65 1.23
N ASN A 405 8.34 16.16 0.97
CA ASN A 405 8.90 15.02 1.69
C ASN A 405 9.78 15.52 2.84
N LEU A 406 9.31 15.34 4.07
CA LEU A 406 9.99 15.78 5.29
C LEU A 406 10.80 14.66 5.95
N VAL A 407 10.80 13.46 5.37
CA VAL A 407 11.57 12.31 5.86
C VAL A 407 13.05 12.53 5.60
N THR A 408 13.85 12.48 6.65
CA THR A 408 15.30 12.68 6.59
C THR A 408 16.09 11.39 6.74
N ALA A 409 15.54 10.42 7.49
CA ALA A 409 16.15 9.11 7.65
C ALA A 409 15.09 8.04 7.94
N VAL A 410 15.39 6.81 7.53
CA VAL A 410 14.54 5.63 7.75
C VAL A 410 15.43 4.50 8.23
N TRP A 411 14.96 3.77 9.22
CA TRP A 411 15.52 2.49 9.68
C TRP A 411 14.48 1.39 9.46
N THR A 412 14.92 0.27 8.94
CA THR A 412 14.11 -0.95 8.81
C THR A 412 14.83 -2.11 9.45
N ALA A 413 14.13 -2.87 10.30
CA ALA A 413 14.73 -3.94 11.09
C ALA A 413 16.07 -3.51 11.75
N GLY A 414 16.10 -2.28 12.27
CA GLY A 414 17.24 -1.69 12.96
C GLY A 414 18.39 -1.19 12.09
N LEU A 415 18.34 -1.40 10.78
CA LEU A 415 19.37 -0.97 9.86
C LEU A 415 18.98 0.34 9.18
N PRO A 416 19.90 1.33 9.11
CA PRO A 416 19.64 2.55 8.39
C PRO A 416 19.49 2.25 6.90
N CYS A 417 18.37 2.67 6.33
CA CYS A 417 18.18 2.63 4.89
C CYS A 417 19.10 3.68 4.27
N ARG A 418 20.14 3.23 3.58
CA ARG A 418 20.97 4.15 2.81
C ARG A 418 20.07 4.88 1.83
N ARG A 419 20.13 6.22 1.79
CA ARG A 419 19.44 7.00 0.77
C ARG A 419 19.76 6.35 -0.57
N TRP A 420 18.73 5.84 -1.23
CA TRP A 420 18.85 5.42 -2.61
C TRP A 420 19.15 6.70 -3.38
N ALA A 421 20.46 6.91 -3.68
CA ALA A 421 20.98 8.13 -4.30
C ALA A 421 20.66 8.21 -5.81
N ALA A 422 19.59 7.56 -6.25
CA ALA A 422 19.11 7.73 -7.59
C ALA A 422 18.10 8.89 -7.60
N PRO A 423 18.28 9.89 -8.48
CA PRO A 423 17.21 10.83 -8.76
C PRO A 423 15.97 10.02 -9.19
N LEU A 424 14.77 10.53 -8.86
CA LEU A 424 13.47 10.00 -9.27
C LEU A 424 13.26 9.98 -10.81
N SER A 425 14.20 9.46 -11.56
CA SER A 425 13.95 8.97 -12.91
C SER A 425 13.35 7.56 -12.74
N LEU A 426 12.05 7.50 -12.50
CA LEU A 426 11.30 6.28 -12.80
C LEU A 426 11.69 5.92 -14.23
N PRO A 427 12.20 4.70 -14.53
CA PRO A 427 12.59 4.35 -15.88
C PRO A 427 11.38 4.50 -16.79
N VAL A 428 11.36 5.62 -17.52
CA VAL A 428 10.36 5.97 -18.50
C VAL A 428 10.75 5.23 -19.77
N HIS A 429 9.99 4.22 -20.14
CA HIS A 429 10.10 3.43 -21.36
C HIS A 429 11.33 2.51 -21.47
N VAL A 430 11.12 1.23 -21.24
CA VAL A 430 11.77 0.20 -22.06
C VAL A 430 10.94 0.14 -23.36
N GLU A 431 11.47 0.66 -24.47
CA GLU A 431 10.86 0.51 -25.78
C GLU A 431 10.70 -0.99 -26.08
N THR A 432 9.47 -1.47 -26.20
CA THR A 432 9.24 -2.82 -26.72
C THR A 432 9.72 -2.84 -28.15
N ARG A 433 10.48 -3.87 -28.56
CA ARG A 433 11.08 -4.03 -29.90
C ARG A 433 10.09 -3.90 -31.09
N GLU A 434 8.79 -3.88 -30.84
CA GLU A 434 7.76 -3.69 -31.86
C GLU A 434 7.54 -2.22 -32.28
N ALA A 435 7.95 -1.24 -31.48
CA ALA A 435 7.81 0.18 -31.83
C ALA A 435 8.85 0.67 -32.83
N GLN A 436 9.91 -0.09 -33.10
CA GLN A 436 10.95 0.28 -34.08
C GLN A 436 10.61 -0.09 -35.53
N GLY A 437 9.55 -0.89 -35.76
CA GLY A 437 9.14 -1.32 -37.10
C GLY A 437 8.14 -0.41 -37.83
N ALA A 438 7.54 0.59 -37.15
CA ALA A 438 6.39 1.34 -37.68
C ALA A 438 6.71 2.78 -38.12
N ARG A 439 7.96 3.22 -38.12
CA ARG A 439 8.36 4.52 -38.70
C ARG A 439 8.97 4.33 -40.06
N GLN A 440 8.18 3.87 -41.03
CA GLN A 440 8.48 4.11 -42.44
C GLN A 440 7.83 5.42 -42.86
N ASP A 441 8.69 6.33 -43.33
CA ASP A 441 8.43 7.68 -43.81
C ASP A 441 7.43 7.68 -44.99
N PRO A 442 6.31 8.41 -44.94
CA PRO A 442 5.46 8.62 -46.11
C PRO A 442 5.82 9.93 -46.82
N ARG A 443 7.08 10.14 -47.17
CA ARG A 443 7.49 11.24 -48.07
C ARG A 443 8.32 10.70 -49.21
N GLY A 444 7.64 10.35 -50.25
CA GLY A 444 8.27 10.02 -51.50
C GLY A 444 7.28 9.69 -52.60
N GLN A 445 6.59 10.69 -53.15
CA GLN A 445 6.25 10.81 -54.57
C GLN A 445 5.46 12.09 -54.81
N GLY A 446 6.18 13.16 -55.20
CA GLY A 446 5.58 14.30 -55.86
C GLY A 446 5.24 13.93 -57.33
N PRO A 447 4.13 14.42 -57.92
CA PRO A 447 3.89 14.23 -59.32
C PRO A 447 4.70 15.24 -60.11
N GLU A 448 5.52 14.72 -61.03
CA GLU A 448 6.04 15.48 -62.14
C GLU A 448 4.89 15.94 -63.05
N GLY A 449 5.01 17.17 -63.51
CA GLY A 449 4.03 17.86 -64.30
C GLY A 449 3.92 17.37 -65.77
N ARG A 450 2.83 17.78 -66.35
CA ARG A 450 2.71 18.16 -67.76
C ARG A 450 1.37 18.87 -68.02
N GLY A 451 1.44 19.98 -68.70
CA GLY A 451 0.36 20.61 -69.33
C GLY A 451 0.16 22.08 -69.03
#